data_3dcbd66d859a1f74322e2c5c95f5b50b
#
_entry.id   3dcbd66d859a1f74322e2c5c95f5b50b
#
_cell.length_a   1.000
_cell.length_b   1.000
_cell.length_c   1.000
_cell.angle_alpha   90.00
_cell.angle_beta   90.00
_cell.angle_gamma   90.00
#
_symmetry.space_group_name_H-M   'P 1'
#
loop_
_entity.id
_entity.type
_entity.pdbx_description
1 polymer ?
#
loop_
_entity_poly.entity_id
_entity_poly.type
_entity_poly.pdbx_seq_one_letter_code
_entity_poly.pdbx_strand_id
1 'polypeptide(L)'
;MINELIKLIQNQEEDLKNLLELLETQYMMIMSKDVFGLEGLVDKINECGKRIAKEEVIRRNLIGEESIINIVNKSDNEELKRLYGEIQGTLNLVLSQKETNDLLLKQQIIFNNKMLAFINPSREIKTYNSYGNLSR
;
A
#
# COMPACT_ATOMS: atom_id res chain seq x y z
N MET A 1 -3.89 7.28 28.07
CA MET A 1 -3.37 7.57 26.71
C MET A 1 -2.41 6.49 26.19
N ILE A 2 -1.42 6.10 26.99
CA ILE A 2 -0.40 5.12 26.51
C ILE A 2 -1.02 3.77 26.17
N ASN A 3 -1.90 3.24 26.98
CA ASN A 3 -2.56 1.95 26.70
C ASN A 3 -3.42 2.00 25.43
N GLU A 4 -4.11 3.10 25.22
CA GLU A 4 -4.92 3.31 24.02
C GLU A 4 -4.03 3.40 22.79
N LEU A 5 -2.89 4.08 22.90
CA LEU A 5 -1.92 4.22 21.82
C LEU A 5 -1.30 2.86 21.46
N ILE A 6 -0.94 2.06 22.44
CA ILE A 6 -0.42 0.70 22.23
C ILE A 6 -1.43 -0.14 21.47
N LYS A 7 -2.68 -0.15 21.89
CA LYS A 7 -3.73 -0.91 21.22
C LYS A 7 -3.95 -0.45 19.78
N LEU A 8 -3.94 0.86 19.57
CA LEU A 8 -4.11 1.43 18.24
C LEU A 8 -2.95 1.06 17.32
N ILE A 9 -1.72 1.13 17.80
CA ILE A 9 -0.54 0.73 17.02
C ILE A 9 -0.58 -0.77 16.71
N GLN A 10 -1.02 -1.60 17.66
CA GLN A 10 -1.18 -3.03 17.42
C GLN A 10 -2.19 -3.30 16.28
N ASN A 11 -3.31 -2.59 16.28
CA ASN A 11 -4.31 -2.72 15.23
C ASN A 11 -3.78 -2.26 13.87
N GLN A 12 -3.06 -1.15 13.85
CA GLN A 12 -2.43 -0.67 12.62
C GLN A 12 -1.38 -1.65 12.09
N GLU A 13 -0.57 -2.23 12.97
CA GLU A 13 0.43 -3.22 12.61
C GLU A 13 -0.24 -4.45 11.96
N GLU A 14 -1.32 -4.94 12.55
CA GLU A 14 -2.07 -6.06 12.01
C GLU A 14 -2.62 -5.74 10.61
N ASP A 15 -3.23 -4.57 10.43
CA ASP A 15 -3.76 -4.17 9.14
C ASP A 15 -2.67 -3.94 8.10
N LEU A 16 -1.51 -3.42 8.51
CA LEU A 16 -0.37 -3.28 7.60
C LEU A 16 0.19 -4.63 7.18
N LYS A 17 0.23 -5.62 8.07
CA LYS A 17 0.62 -6.99 7.73
C LYS A 17 -0.36 -7.61 6.73
N ASN A 18 -1.65 -7.40 6.94
CA ASN A 18 -2.68 -7.85 6.01
C ASN A 18 -2.51 -7.19 4.64
N LEU A 19 -2.24 -5.89 4.61
CA LEU A 19 -1.98 -5.17 3.37
C LEU A 19 -0.74 -5.71 2.66
N LEU A 20 0.33 -6.00 3.40
CA LEU A 20 1.53 -6.59 2.83
C LEU A 20 1.24 -7.93 2.16
N GLU A 21 0.47 -8.80 2.81
CA GLU A 21 0.05 -10.08 2.21
C GLU A 21 -0.75 -9.88 0.93
N LEU A 22 -1.67 -8.91 0.92
CA LEU A 22 -2.44 -8.57 -0.28
C LEU A 22 -1.54 -8.07 -1.41
N LEU A 23 -0.55 -7.25 -1.09
CA LEU A 23 0.40 -6.74 -2.08
C LEU A 23 1.33 -7.84 -2.60
N GLU A 24 1.75 -8.77 -1.76
CA GLU A 24 2.54 -9.93 -2.19
C GLU A 24 1.72 -10.84 -3.11
N THR A 25 0.45 -11.03 -2.81
CA THR A 25 -0.48 -11.76 -3.68
C THR A 25 -0.65 -11.04 -5.01
N GLN A 26 -0.78 -9.71 -4.98
CA GLN A 26 -0.84 -8.89 -6.18
C GLN A 26 0.41 -9.07 -7.04
N TYR A 27 1.58 -9.07 -6.42
CA TYR A 27 2.85 -9.31 -7.12
C TYR A 27 2.83 -10.65 -7.86
N MET A 28 2.39 -11.73 -7.20
CA MET A 28 2.30 -13.05 -7.83
C MET A 28 1.34 -13.05 -9.01
N MET A 29 0.20 -12.37 -8.87
CA MET A 29 -0.78 -12.25 -9.95
C MET A 29 -0.24 -11.44 -11.13
N ILE A 30 0.51 -10.38 -10.87
CA ILE A 30 1.18 -9.60 -11.92
C ILE A 30 2.15 -10.49 -12.70
N MET A 31 2.98 -11.22 -11.97
CA MET A 31 3.99 -12.10 -12.60
C MET A 31 3.38 -13.25 -13.39
N SER A 32 2.24 -13.77 -12.95
CA SER A 32 1.50 -14.83 -13.65
C SER A 32 0.50 -14.30 -14.67
N LYS A 33 0.35 -12.97 -14.80
CA LYS A 33 -0.60 -12.30 -15.70
C LYS A 33 -2.06 -12.70 -15.45
N ASP A 34 -2.40 -12.87 -14.18
CA ASP A 34 -3.76 -13.22 -13.74
C ASP A 34 -4.61 -11.95 -13.64
N VAL A 35 -5.19 -11.51 -14.76
CA VAL A 35 -5.97 -10.27 -14.84
C VAL A 35 -7.21 -10.33 -13.96
N PHE A 36 -7.93 -11.44 -13.97
CA PHE A 36 -9.14 -11.59 -13.16
C PHE A 36 -8.82 -11.57 -11.67
N GLY A 37 -7.73 -12.24 -11.27
CA GLY A 37 -7.26 -12.20 -9.90
C GLY A 37 -6.90 -10.80 -9.45
N LEU A 38 -6.22 -10.03 -10.30
CA LEU A 38 -5.86 -8.64 -10.01
C LEU A 38 -7.09 -7.77 -9.81
N GLU A 39 -8.10 -7.89 -10.65
CA GLU A 39 -9.35 -7.13 -10.51
C GLU A 39 -10.06 -7.46 -9.19
N GLY A 40 -10.12 -8.73 -8.83
CA GLY A 40 -10.74 -9.16 -7.57
C GLY A 40 -10.00 -8.66 -6.33
N LEU A 41 -8.70 -8.38 -6.46
CA LEU A 41 -7.87 -7.96 -5.34
C LEU A 41 -7.96 -6.46 -5.05
N VAL A 42 -8.33 -5.65 -6.02
CA VAL A 42 -8.37 -4.18 -5.90
C VAL A 42 -9.24 -3.73 -4.74
N ASP A 43 -10.44 -4.27 -4.62
CA ASP A 43 -11.38 -3.87 -3.56
C ASP A 43 -10.83 -4.23 -2.18
N LYS A 44 -10.22 -5.39 -2.05
CA LYS A 44 -9.62 -5.82 -0.77
C LYS A 44 -8.48 -4.90 -0.35
N ILE A 45 -7.62 -4.53 -1.28
CA ILE A 45 -6.51 -3.60 -1.03
C ILE A 45 -7.06 -2.24 -0.61
N ASN A 46 -8.06 -1.73 -1.33
CA ASN A 46 -8.66 -0.43 -1.03
C ASN A 46 -9.34 -0.42 0.34
N GLU A 47 -10.08 -1.47 0.69
CA GLU A 47 -10.71 -1.57 2.01
C GLU A 47 -9.69 -1.60 3.14
N CYS A 48 -8.61 -2.36 2.96
CA CYS A 48 -7.52 -2.41 3.93
C CYS A 48 -6.88 -1.03 4.10
N GLY A 49 -6.62 -0.34 3.00
CA GLY A 49 -6.07 1.02 3.02
C GLY A 49 -6.98 2.00 3.74
N LYS A 50 -8.29 1.90 3.55
CA LYS A 50 -9.27 2.75 4.25
C LYS A 50 -9.26 2.52 5.76
N ARG A 51 -9.14 1.28 6.20
CA ARG A 51 -9.05 0.99 7.63
C ARG A 51 -7.79 1.61 8.24
N ILE A 52 -6.67 1.46 7.56
CA ILE A 52 -5.39 2.04 8.01
C ILE A 52 -5.49 3.56 8.08
N ALA A 53 -6.10 4.20 7.08
CA ALA A 53 -6.29 5.64 7.07
C ALA A 53 -7.17 6.13 8.22
N LYS A 54 -8.24 5.41 8.55
CA LYS A 54 -9.10 5.74 9.69
C LYS A 54 -8.33 5.62 11.00
N GLU A 55 -7.54 4.58 11.16
CA GLU A 55 -6.72 4.39 12.36
C GLU A 55 -5.68 5.50 12.50
N GLU A 56 -5.13 5.97 11.38
CA GLU A 56 -4.19 7.09 11.38
C GLU A 56 -4.85 8.39 11.87
N VAL A 57 -6.08 8.66 11.45
CA VAL A 57 -6.85 9.81 11.93
C VAL A 57 -7.10 9.70 13.43
N ILE A 58 -7.50 8.52 13.91
CA ILE A 58 -7.72 8.27 15.33
C ILE A 58 -6.43 8.49 16.12
N ARG A 59 -5.30 8.00 15.61
CA ARG A 59 -4.00 8.18 16.25
C ARG A 59 -3.62 9.66 16.36
N ARG A 60 -3.79 10.42 15.28
CA ARG A 60 -3.50 11.85 15.28
C ARG A 60 -4.37 12.61 16.28
N ASN A 61 -5.64 12.25 16.37
CA ASN A 61 -6.55 12.87 17.35
C ASN A 61 -6.16 12.51 18.78
N LEU A 62 -5.69 11.29 19.00
CA LEU A 62 -5.28 10.84 20.33
C LEU A 62 -4.04 11.56 20.84
N ILE A 63 -3.05 11.75 20.00
CA ILE A 63 -1.76 12.35 20.39
C ILE A 63 -1.73 13.86 20.23
N GLY A 64 -2.69 14.44 19.52
CA GLY A 64 -2.76 15.87 19.26
C GLY A 64 -1.61 16.35 18.37
N GLU A 65 -1.04 17.49 18.73
CA GLU A 65 0.04 18.11 17.96
C GLU A 65 1.42 17.51 18.26
N GLU A 66 1.54 16.71 19.30
CA GLU A 66 2.81 16.10 19.67
C GLU A 66 3.18 14.99 18.68
N SER A 67 4.47 14.88 18.32
CA SER A 67 4.91 13.82 17.44
C SER A 67 4.92 12.46 18.13
N ILE A 68 4.61 11.40 17.39
CA ILE A 68 4.64 10.04 17.94
C ILE A 68 6.02 9.64 18.45
N ILE A 69 7.09 10.08 17.78
CA ILE A 69 8.47 9.81 18.22
C ILE A 69 8.72 10.39 19.60
N ASN A 70 8.28 11.62 19.84
CA ASN A 70 8.44 12.25 21.14
C ASN A 70 7.68 11.52 22.24
N ILE A 71 6.45 11.10 21.94
CA ILE A 71 5.62 10.35 22.90
C ILE A 71 6.28 9.01 23.24
N VAL A 72 6.75 8.29 22.24
CA VAL A 72 7.42 6.99 22.43
C VAL A 72 8.69 7.17 23.29
N ASN A 73 9.50 8.17 22.99
CA ASN A 73 10.75 8.41 23.73
C ASN A 73 10.51 8.86 25.17
N LYS A 74 9.47 9.69 25.40
CA LYS A 74 9.15 10.19 26.73
C LYS A 74 8.42 9.18 27.61
N SER A 75 7.72 8.23 26.99
CA SER A 75 6.87 7.29 27.74
C SER A 75 7.67 6.32 28.61
N ASP A 76 8.92 6.06 28.23
CA ASP A 76 9.76 5.05 28.87
C ASP A 76 9.09 3.66 28.93
N ASN A 77 8.18 3.39 28.00
CA ASN A 77 7.46 2.15 27.88
C ASN A 77 8.12 1.25 26.84
N GLU A 78 8.68 0.14 27.29
CA GLU A 78 9.42 -0.78 26.41
C GLU A 78 8.52 -1.43 25.35
N GLU A 79 7.28 -1.76 25.70
CA GLU A 79 6.33 -2.33 24.75
C GLU A 79 5.99 -1.35 23.63
N LEU A 80 5.74 -0.08 23.99
CA LEU A 80 5.45 0.96 23.00
C LEU A 80 6.63 1.18 22.05
N LYS A 81 7.85 1.21 22.59
CA LYS A 81 9.06 1.33 21.78
C LYS A 81 9.22 0.18 20.82
N ARG A 82 8.99 -1.04 21.29
CA ARG A 82 9.08 -2.25 20.46
C ARG A 82 8.04 -2.22 19.34
N LEU A 83 6.80 -1.92 19.67
CA LEU A 83 5.71 -1.85 18.69
C LEU A 83 5.95 -0.76 17.65
N TYR A 84 6.44 0.39 18.06
CA TYR A 84 6.75 1.48 17.15
C TYR A 84 7.84 1.09 16.15
N GLY A 85 8.88 0.41 16.62
CA GLY A 85 9.93 -0.10 15.74
C GLY A 85 9.41 -1.15 14.76
N GLU A 86 8.56 -2.06 15.22
CA GLU A 86 7.96 -3.09 14.39
C GLU A 86 7.07 -2.50 13.30
N ILE A 87 6.21 -1.53 13.66
CA ILE A 87 5.30 -0.94 12.69
C ILE A 87 6.05 -0.14 11.61
N GLN A 88 7.13 0.53 11.98
CA GLN A 88 7.96 1.21 10.99
C GLN A 88 8.59 0.23 10.00
N GLY A 89 9.06 -0.91 10.48
CA GLY A 89 9.61 -1.96 9.63
C GLY A 89 8.56 -2.50 8.66
N THR A 90 7.36 -2.80 9.16
CA THR A 90 6.26 -3.29 8.34
C THR A 90 5.83 -2.26 7.31
N LEU A 91 5.73 -0.99 7.70
CA LEU A 91 5.38 0.09 6.79
C LEU A 91 6.39 0.21 5.65
N ASN A 92 7.68 0.11 5.94
CA ASN A 92 8.72 0.15 4.92
C ASN A 92 8.57 -1.01 3.93
N LEU A 93 8.24 -2.22 4.40
CA LEU A 93 8.00 -3.36 3.53
C LEU A 93 6.77 -3.15 2.65
N VAL A 94 5.69 -2.59 3.21
CA VAL A 94 4.46 -2.27 2.46
C VAL A 94 4.76 -1.27 1.35
N LEU A 95 5.45 -0.19 1.67
CA LEU A 95 5.78 0.85 0.70
C LEU A 95 6.67 0.31 -0.42
N SER A 96 7.66 -0.49 -0.07
CA SER A 96 8.58 -1.11 -1.04
C SER A 96 7.83 -2.07 -1.98
N GLN A 97 6.95 -2.92 -1.43
CA GLN A 97 6.18 -3.85 -2.25
C GLN A 97 5.19 -3.12 -3.16
N LYS A 98 4.53 -2.09 -2.64
CA LYS A 98 3.62 -1.27 -3.43
C LYS A 98 4.34 -0.61 -4.61
N GLU A 99 5.50 -0.03 -4.35
CA GLU A 99 6.31 0.60 -5.38
C GLU A 99 6.72 -0.39 -6.47
N THR A 100 7.15 -1.59 -6.07
CA THR A 100 7.50 -2.66 -7.01
C THR A 100 6.30 -3.05 -7.87
N ASN A 101 5.14 -3.27 -7.26
CA ASN A 101 3.93 -3.67 -7.96
C ASN A 101 3.48 -2.60 -8.96
N ASP A 102 3.47 -1.34 -8.54
CA ASP A 102 3.07 -0.21 -9.40
C ASP A 102 3.99 -0.10 -10.62
N LEU A 103 5.29 -0.27 -10.41
CA LEU A 103 6.27 -0.23 -11.51
C LEU A 103 6.06 -1.37 -12.50
N LEU A 104 5.83 -2.59 -12.00
CA LEU A 104 5.59 -3.76 -12.86
C LEU A 104 4.30 -3.63 -13.67
N LEU A 105 3.23 -3.14 -13.05
CA LEU A 105 1.97 -2.89 -13.73
C LEU A 105 2.15 -1.86 -14.85
N LYS A 106 2.86 -0.79 -14.57
CA LYS A 106 3.16 0.25 -15.56
C LYS A 106 3.96 -0.31 -16.73
N GLN A 107 4.97 -1.13 -16.46
CA GLN A 107 5.79 -1.77 -17.50
C GLN A 107 4.95 -2.71 -18.38
N GLN A 108 4.03 -3.47 -17.80
CA GLN A 108 3.15 -4.35 -18.56
C GLN A 108 2.22 -3.58 -19.48
N ILE A 109 1.68 -2.45 -19.03
CA ILE A 109 0.83 -1.58 -19.87
C ILE A 109 1.62 -1.07 -21.07
N ILE A 110 2.83 -0.60 -20.86
CA ILE A 110 3.72 -0.11 -21.92
C ILE A 110 4.03 -1.23 -22.92
N PHE A 111 4.37 -2.41 -22.41
CA PHE A 111 4.68 -3.57 -23.24
C PHE A 111 3.48 -3.97 -24.12
N ASN A 112 2.29 -4.08 -23.51
CA ASN A 112 1.08 -4.44 -24.23
C ASN A 112 0.76 -3.45 -25.34
N ASN A 113 0.92 -2.16 -25.09
CA ASN A 113 0.70 -1.11 -26.08
C ASN A 113 1.68 -1.24 -27.25
N LYS A 114 2.95 -1.53 -26.98
CA LYS A 114 3.96 -1.75 -28.01
C LYS A 114 3.65 -2.99 -28.86
N MET A 115 3.19 -4.06 -28.22
CA MET A 115 2.79 -5.28 -28.94
C MET A 115 1.61 -5.02 -29.86
N LEU A 116 0.60 -4.28 -29.39
CA LEU A 116 -0.55 -3.90 -30.22
C LEU A 116 -0.13 -3.07 -31.42
N ALA A 117 0.79 -2.14 -31.25
CA ALA A 117 1.33 -1.33 -32.34
C ALA A 117 2.08 -2.18 -33.37
N PHE A 118 2.82 -3.18 -32.91
CA PHE A 118 3.55 -4.10 -33.79
C PHE A 118 2.62 -4.98 -34.62
N ILE A 119 1.56 -5.50 -33.98
CA ILE A 119 0.57 -6.39 -34.63
C ILE A 119 -0.30 -5.62 -35.60
N ASN A 120 -0.68 -4.37 -35.28
CA ASN A 120 -1.56 -3.55 -36.10
C ASN A 120 -1.02 -2.12 -36.23
N PRO A 121 -0.02 -1.90 -37.11
CA PRO A 121 0.65 -0.60 -37.24
C PRO A 121 -0.27 0.55 -37.67
N SER A 122 -1.38 0.24 -38.37
CA SER A 122 -2.34 1.25 -38.82
C SER A 122 -3.31 1.69 -37.71
N ARG A 123 -3.30 1.00 -36.59
CA ARG A 123 -4.17 1.29 -35.47
C ARG A 123 -3.56 2.39 -34.61
N GLU A 124 -4.37 3.39 -34.29
CA GLU A 124 -3.96 4.42 -33.34
C GLU A 124 -3.80 3.82 -31.95
N ILE A 125 -2.62 4.06 -31.33
CA ILE A 125 -2.35 3.58 -29.98
C ILE A 125 -2.87 4.59 -28.98
N LYS A 126 -3.65 4.11 -28.01
CA LYS A 126 -4.12 4.91 -26.88
C LYS A 126 -3.49 4.38 -25.61
N THR A 127 -2.89 5.28 -24.84
CA THR A 127 -2.28 4.95 -23.55
C THR A 127 -3.05 5.64 -22.42
N TYR A 128 -2.96 5.09 -21.23
CA TYR A 128 -3.51 5.73 -20.03
C TYR A 128 -2.43 6.57 -19.36
N ASN A 129 -2.84 7.76 -18.88
CA ASN A 129 -1.95 8.58 -18.06
C ASN A 129 -1.90 8.05 -16.63
N SER A 130 -1.17 8.72 -15.74
CA SER A 130 -1.01 8.32 -14.35
C SER A 130 -2.31 8.30 -13.53
N TYR A 131 -3.37 8.91 -14.04
CA TYR A 131 -4.69 8.94 -13.40
C TYR A 131 -5.69 7.97 -14.03
N GLY A 132 -5.25 7.15 -14.98
CA GLY A 132 -6.11 6.20 -15.67
C GLY A 132 -6.92 6.78 -16.82
N ASN A 133 -6.71 8.05 -17.18
CA ASN A 133 -7.38 8.66 -18.32
C ASN A 133 -6.67 8.32 -19.63
N LEU A 134 -7.46 8.14 -20.71
CA LEU A 134 -6.89 7.92 -22.03
C LEU A 134 -6.11 9.14 -22.47
N SER A 135 -4.83 8.96 -22.82
CA SER A 135 -4.01 9.99 -23.45
C SER A 135 -4.04 9.82 -24.95
N ARG A 136 -3.95 10.92 -25.66
CA ARG A 136 -3.86 10.91 -27.11
C ARG A 136 -2.45 11.27 -27.56
#